data_c5e14ab79312a37a4c962d1d1784c49d
#
_entry.id   c5e14ab79312a37a4c962d1d1784c49d
#
_cell.length_a   1.000
_cell.length_b   1.000
_cell.length_c   1.000
_cell.angle_alpha   90.00
_cell.angle_beta   90.00
_cell.angle_gamma   90.00
#
_symmetry.space_group_name_H-M   'P 1'
#
loop_
_entity.id
_entity.type
_entity.pdbx_description
1 polymer ?
#
loop_
_entity_poly.entity_id
_entity_poly.type
_entity_poly.pdbx_seq_one_letter_code
_entity_poly.pdbx_strand_id
1 'polypeptide(L)'
;MSKASDNQLKWTLNTMPKTDDLQVRNMSEEEMAKAHAFHQSFPQYSVTPLTRLSNLAEYLGLKRLYVKDESYRFGLNAFKVLGGSYAIARYIAQQLGKDVSEVPYNVLTSKELREEFGQATFFTATDGNHGRGIAWAANKLGQKCVVRMPKGSTQTRLENIAKENATVTIEDLNYDDCVRMAAREAENTEYGAGYCMGRL
;
A
#
# COMPACT_ATOMS: atom_id res chain seq x y z
N MET A 1 -0.60 8.44 -49.35
CA MET A 1 -0.38 7.07 -48.82
C MET A 1 0.70 7.13 -47.76
N SER A 2 0.26 7.17 -46.49
CA SER A 2 1.17 7.20 -45.34
C SER A 2 1.66 5.77 -45.07
N LYS A 3 3.00 5.59 -45.08
CA LYS A 3 3.63 4.32 -44.69
C LYS A 3 3.31 4.09 -43.21
N ALA A 4 2.56 3.04 -42.91
CA ALA A 4 2.43 2.52 -41.55
C ALA A 4 3.86 2.16 -41.08
N SER A 5 4.32 2.80 -40.01
CA SER A 5 5.54 2.41 -39.32
C SER A 5 5.36 1.02 -38.74
N ASP A 6 6.28 0.11 -39.08
CA ASP A 6 6.37 -1.24 -38.54
C ASP A 6 6.65 -1.16 -37.03
N ASN A 7 5.60 -1.00 -36.25
CA ASN A 7 5.65 -1.01 -34.76
C ASN A 7 5.66 -2.48 -34.29
N GLN A 8 6.71 -3.23 -34.64
CA GLN A 8 6.91 -4.54 -34.08
C GLN A 8 7.23 -4.41 -32.57
N LEU A 9 6.40 -5.01 -31.75
CA LEU A 9 6.67 -5.19 -30.33
C LEU A 9 8.01 -5.91 -30.15
N LYS A 10 8.99 -5.18 -29.59
CA LYS A 10 10.28 -5.77 -29.23
C LYS A 10 10.13 -6.51 -27.90
N TRP A 11 10.51 -7.76 -27.86
CA TRP A 11 10.52 -8.58 -26.65
C TRP A 11 11.83 -9.36 -26.56
N THR A 12 12.22 -9.71 -25.36
CA THR A 12 13.33 -10.62 -25.07
C THR A 12 12.94 -11.62 -24.03
N LEU A 13 13.48 -12.84 -24.14
CA LEU A 13 13.30 -13.85 -23.09
C LEU A 13 14.23 -13.55 -21.93
N ASN A 14 13.72 -13.67 -20.70
CA ASN A 14 14.58 -13.66 -19.54
C ASN A 14 15.37 -14.98 -19.47
N THR A 15 16.68 -14.91 -19.69
CA THR A 15 17.60 -16.05 -19.64
C THR A 15 18.38 -16.15 -18.33
N MET A 16 18.05 -15.28 -17.35
CA MET A 16 18.71 -15.34 -16.04
C MET A 16 18.41 -16.68 -15.34
N PRO A 17 19.41 -17.30 -14.70
CA PRO A 17 19.18 -18.52 -13.93
C PRO A 17 18.19 -18.25 -12.80
N LYS A 18 17.35 -19.24 -12.52
CA LYS A 18 16.48 -19.19 -11.33
C LYS A 18 17.35 -19.22 -10.09
N THR A 19 17.23 -18.20 -9.27
CA THR A 19 17.84 -18.16 -7.93
C THR A 19 16.77 -18.51 -6.90
N ASP A 20 17.14 -19.26 -5.88
CA ASP A 20 16.28 -19.53 -4.73
C ASP A 20 16.40 -18.35 -3.75
N ASP A 21 15.76 -17.24 -4.12
CA ASP A 21 15.79 -16.00 -3.35
C ASP A 21 14.72 -16.05 -2.26
N LEU A 22 15.11 -15.73 -1.03
CA LEU A 22 14.21 -15.60 0.12
C LEU A 22 13.06 -14.63 -0.16
N GLN A 23 13.33 -13.58 -0.95
CA GLN A 23 12.33 -12.58 -1.36
C GLN A 23 11.23 -13.18 -2.25
N VAL A 24 11.56 -14.17 -3.08
CA VAL A 24 10.57 -14.88 -3.91
C VAL A 24 9.66 -15.75 -3.05
N ARG A 25 10.17 -16.30 -1.94
CA ARG A 25 9.37 -17.08 -0.98
C ARG A 25 8.28 -16.23 -0.31
N ASN A 26 8.53 -14.93 -0.09
CA ASN A 26 7.51 -14.00 0.43
C ASN A 26 6.35 -13.77 -0.55
N MET A 27 6.46 -14.25 -1.79
CA MET A 27 5.41 -14.23 -2.82
C MET A 27 4.82 -15.63 -3.08
N SER A 28 5.00 -16.55 -2.14
CA SER A 28 4.42 -17.89 -2.20
C SER A 28 2.89 -17.85 -2.13
N GLU A 29 2.24 -18.91 -2.59
CA GLU A 29 0.78 -19.05 -2.50
C GLU A 29 0.29 -18.96 -1.04
N GLU A 30 1.06 -19.50 -0.10
CA GLU A 30 0.77 -19.42 1.34
C GLU A 30 0.77 -17.95 1.84
N GLU A 31 1.81 -17.18 1.53
CA GLU A 31 1.89 -15.76 1.94
C GLU A 31 0.80 -14.91 1.27
N MET A 32 0.47 -15.21 0.03
CA MET A 32 -0.65 -14.58 -0.67
C MET A 32 -2.01 -14.90 -0.02
N ALA A 33 -2.20 -16.14 0.44
CA ALA A 33 -3.40 -16.55 1.17
C ALA A 33 -3.52 -15.81 2.51
N LYS A 34 -2.42 -15.65 3.27
CA LYS A 34 -2.39 -14.86 4.51
C LYS A 34 -2.78 -13.40 4.25
N ALA A 35 -2.21 -12.76 3.22
CA ALA A 35 -2.53 -11.39 2.85
C ALA A 35 -4.01 -11.23 2.46
N HIS A 36 -4.56 -12.20 1.72
CA HIS A 36 -5.96 -12.20 1.32
C HIS A 36 -6.89 -12.36 2.54
N ALA A 37 -6.63 -13.34 3.40
CA ALA A 37 -7.39 -13.55 4.64
C ALA A 37 -7.36 -12.33 5.54
N PHE A 38 -6.20 -11.69 5.68
CA PHE A 38 -6.07 -10.45 6.43
C PHE A 38 -6.98 -9.34 5.88
N HIS A 39 -6.97 -9.08 4.58
CA HIS A 39 -7.83 -8.05 4.00
C HIS A 39 -9.31 -8.39 4.11
N GLN A 40 -9.68 -9.68 3.99
CA GLN A 40 -11.06 -10.13 4.19
C GLN A 40 -11.56 -9.93 5.62
N SER A 41 -10.68 -9.81 6.60
CA SER A 41 -11.07 -9.57 8.00
C SER A 41 -11.59 -8.14 8.26
N PHE A 42 -11.33 -7.19 7.35
CA PHE A 42 -11.85 -5.81 7.48
C PHE A 42 -13.35 -5.74 7.19
N PRO A 43 -14.15 -5.07 8.05
CA PRO A 43 -15.59 -4.88 7.81
C PRO A 43 -15.92 -4.19 6.47
N GLN A 44 -14.97 -3.39 5.95
CA GLN A 44 -15.11 -2.65 4.70
C GLN A 44 -14.67 -3.46 3.47
N TYR A 45 -14.22 -4.71 3.66
CA TYR A 45 -13.76 -5.52 2.54
C TYR A 45 -14.90 -5.89 1.60
N SER A 46 -14.65 -5.74 0.32
CA SER A 46 -15.49 -6.28 -0.73
C SER A 46 -14.66 -6.70 -1.94
N VAL A 47 -15.16 -7.67 -2.68
CA VAL A 47 -14.54 -8.04 -3.96
C VAL A 47 -14.81 -6.92 -4.96
N THR A 48 -13.74 -6.31 -5.47
CA THR A 48 -13.86 -5.26 -6.48
C THR A 48 -14.26 -5.83 -7.83
N PRO A 49 -14.99 -5.07 -8.68
CA PRO A 49 -15.46 -5.56 -9.98
C PRO A 49 -14.34 -5.99 -10.92
N LEU A 50 -14.59 -7.02 -11.70
CA LEU A 50 -13.79 -7.39 -12.86
C LEU A 50 -14.66 -7.22 -14.11
N THR A 51 -14.49 -6.10 -14.80
CA THR A 51 -15.34 -5.71 -15.92
C THR A 51 -14.72 -6.14 -17.25
N ARG A 52 -15.48 -6.85 -18.07
CA ARG A 52 -15.09 -7.19 -19.44
C ARG A 52 -15.45 -6.06 -20.39
N LEU A 53 -14.47 -5.53 -21.11
CA LEU A 53 -14.63 -4.45 -22.08
C LEU A 53 -14.67 -5.02 -23.51
N SER A 54 -15.78 -5.67 -23.88
CA SER A 54 -15.90 -6.39 -25.16
C SER A 54 -15.74 -5.48 -26.38
N ASN A 55 -16.42 -4.32 -26.40
CA ASN A 55 -16.36 -3.38 -27.52
C ASN A 55 -14.95 -2.78 -27.70
N LEU A 56 -14.25 -2.48 -26.59
CA LEU A 56 -12.91 -1.97 -26.67
C LEU A 56 -11.91 -3.06 -27.09
N ALA A 57 -12.11 -4.30 -26.65
CA ALA A 57 -11.31 -5.44 -27.12
C ALA A 57 -11.45 -5.63 -28.65
N GLU A 58 -12.68 -5.59 -29.17
CA GLU A 58 -12.93 -5.69 -30.62
C GLU A 58 -12.28 -4.53 -31.37
N TYR A 59 -12.48 -3.30 -30.94
CA TYR A 59 -11.87 -2.10 -31.55
C TYR A 59 -10.34 -2.19 -31.60
N LEU A 60 -9.71 -2.77 -30.58
CA LEU A 60 -8.24 -2.93 -30.48
C LEU A 60 -7.73 -4.22 -31.15
N GLY A 61 -8.59 -5.06 -31.73
CA GLY A 61 -8.22 -6.36 -32.30
C GLY A 61 -7.74 -7.38 -31.25
N LEU A 62 -8.17 -7.25 -29.98
CA LEU A 62 -7.80 -8.14 -28.89
C LEU A 62 -8.88 -9.22 -28.70
N LYS A 63 -8.46 -10.43 -28.32
CA LYS A 63 -9.40 -11.52 -28.01
C LYS A 63 -10.29 -11.18 -26.79
N ARG A 64 -9.71 -10.57 -25.77
CA ARG A 64 -10.40 -10.17 -24.53
C ARG A 64 -9.64 -9.02 -23.85
N LEU A 65 -10.40 -8.13 -23.21
CA LEU A 65 -9.88 -7.07 -22.35
C LEU A 65 -10.69 -7.03 -21.06
N TYR A 66 -10.01 -7.08 -19.93
CA TYR A 66 -10.63 -6.99 -18.61
C TYR A 66 -10.00 -5.85 -17.81
N VAL A 67 -10.83 -5.16 -17.02
CA VAL A 67 -10.39 -4.15 -16.05
C VAL A 67 -10.79 -4.60 -14.66
N LYS A 68 -9.82 -4.77 -13.78
CA LYS A 68 -10.04 -4.92 -12.35
C LYS A 68 -10.20 -3.54 -11.75
N ASP A 69 -11.42 -3.20 -11.36
CA ASP A 69 -11.76 -1.85 -10.93
C ASP A 69 -11.50 -1.65 -9.43
N GLU A 70 -10.32 -1.19 -9.10
CA GLU A 70 -9.90 -0.90 -7.73
C GLU A 70 -10.39 0.47 -7.20
N SER A 71 -11.21 1.21 -7.96
CA SER A 71 -11.86 2.42 -7.45
C SER A 71 -12.83 2.13 -6.29
N TYR A 72 -13.31 0.91 -6.19
CA TYR A 72 -14.17 0.44 -5.09
C TYR A 72 -13.41 0.00 -3.84
N ARG A 73 -12.07 -0.08 -3.89
CA ARG A 73 -11.28 -0.62 -2.78
C ARG A 73 -11.39 0.25 -1.53
N PHE A 74 -12.04 -0.26 -0.48
CA PHE A 74 -12.22 0.38 0.84
C PHE A 74 -12.77 1.84 0.77
N GLY A 75 -13.39 2.24 -0.33
CA GLY A 75 -13.84 3.61 -0.56
C GLY A 75 -12.70 4.63 -0.81
N LEU A 76 -11.49 4.16 -1.03
CA LEU A 76 -10.30 5.03 -1.22
C LEU A 76 -9.99 5.35 -2.67
N ASN A 77 -10.72 4.77 -3.62
CA ASN A 77 -10.51 4.95 -5.05
C ASN A 77 -9.08 4.55 -5.51
N ALA A 78 -8.43 3.63 -4.80
CA ALA A 78 -7.08 3.15 -5.10
C ALA A 78 -6.75 1.85 -4.36
N PHE A 79 -5.91 0.99 -4.95
CA PHE A 79 -5.51 -0.32 -4.38
C PHE A 79 -4.32 -0.24 -3.39
N LYS A 80 -3.59 0.85 -3.33
CA LYS A 80 -2.33 0.96 -2.56
C LYS A 80 -2.50 0.75 -1.04
N VAL A 81 -3.71 0.89 -0.54
CA VAL A 81 -4.07 0.56 0.85
C VAL A 81 -3.79 -0.92 1.20
N LEU A 82 -3.89 -1.84 0.24
CA LEU A 82 -3.67 -3.27 0.47
C LEU A 82 -2.25 -3.53 0.98
N GLY A 83 -1.23 -3.02 0.27
CA GLY A 83 0.16 -3.16 0.72
C GLY A 83 0.42 -2.45 2.05
N GLY A 84 -0.06 -1.21 2.20
CA GLY A 84 0.13 -0.42 3.41
C GLY A 84 -0.48 -1.06 4.66
N SER A 85 -1.72 -1.52 4.57
CA SER A 85 -2.41 -2.16 5.72
C SER A 85 -1.77 -3.49 6.12
N TYR A 86 -1.38 -4.31 5.13
CA TYR A 86 -0.71 -5.58 5.41
C TYR A 86 0.69 -5.38 6.02
N ALA A 87 1.44 -4.38 5.56
CA ALA A 87 2.74 -4.05 6.12
C ALA A 87 2.64 -3.57 7.59
N ILE A 88 1.64 -2.74 7.92
CA ILE A 88 1.36 -2.35 9.31
C ILE A 88 1.05 -3.57 10.16
N ALA A 89 0.18 -4.48 9.69
CA ALA A 89 -0.17 -5.69 10.42
C ALA A 89 1.04 -6.61 10.63
N ARG A 90 1.86 -6.82 9.60
CA ARG A 90 3.10 -7.61 9.71
C ARG A 90 4.08 -7.01 10.73
N TYR A 91 4.23 -5.70 10.72
CA TYR A 91 5.08 -5.02 11.71
C TYR A 91 4.59 -5.26 13.14
N ILE A 92 3.29 -5.06 13.40
CA ILE A 92 2.72 -5.27 14.74
C ILE A 92 2.87 -6.74 15.15
N ALA A 93 2.53 -7.69 14.27
CA ALA A 93 2.69 -9.12 14.52
C ALA A 93 4.13 -9.47 14.88
N GLN A 94 5.11 -8.96 14.12
CA GLN A 94 6.53 -9.19 14.37
C GLN A 94 6.98 -8.65 15.73
N GLN A 95 6.53 -7.47 16.14
CA GLN A 95 6.85 -6.91 17.46
C GLN A 95 6.29 -7.75 18.61
N LEU A 96 5.18 -8.45 18.37
CA LEU A 96 4.52 -9.35 19.33
C LEU A 96 5.01 -10.80 19.25
N GLY A 97 5.94 -11.11 18.34
CA GLY A 97 6.40 -12.49 18.10
C GLY A 97 5.31 -13.42 17.54
N LYS A 98 4.32 -12.87 16.83
CA LYS A 98 3.17 -13.58 16.26
C LYS A 98 3.28 -13.68 14.72
N ASP A 99 2.60 -14.68 14.13
CA ASP A 99 2.37 -14.69 12.69
C ASP A 99 1.26 -13.69 12.34
N VAL A 100 1.32 -13.10 11.14
CA VAL A 100 0.31 -12.11 10.70
C VAL A 100 -1.11 -12.69 10.62
N SER A 101 -1.25 -13.99 10.43
CA SER A 101 -2.54 -14.70 10.45
C SER A 101 -3.21 -14.71 11.82
N GLU A 102 -2.44 -14.49 12.90
CA GLU A 102 -2.95 -14.44 14.28
C GLU A 102 -3.48 -13.06 14.66
N VAL A 103 -3.25 -12.04 13.80
CA VAL A 103 -3.65 -10.65 14.05
C VAL A 103 -4.60 -10.09 12.96
N PRO A 104 -5.76 -10.73 12.72
CA PRO A 104 -6.79 -10.17 11.85
C PRO A 104 -7.31 -8.82 12.39
N TYR A 105 -8.11 -8.12 11.60
CA TYR A 105 -8.60 -6.77 11.92
C TYR A 105 -9.19 -6.65 13.33
N ASN A 106 -10.07 -7.58 13.73
CA ASN A 106 -10.71 -7.56 15.03
C ASN A 106 -9.72 -7.71 16.20
N VAL A 107 -8.63 -8.48 16.01
CA VAL A 107 -7.55 -8.60 17.01
C VAL A 107 -6.73 -7.32 17.03
N LEU A 108 -6.32 -6.78 15.87
CA LEU A 108 -5.53 -5.54 15.78
C LEU A 108 -6.25 -4.33 16.38
N THR A 109 -7.59 -4.35 16.41
CA THR A 109 -8.41 -3.26 16.96
C THR A 109 -8.92 -3.53 18.36
N SER A 110 -8.56 -4.67 18.95
CA SER A 110 -8.98 -5.05 20.30
C SER A 110 -8.33 -4.19 21.38
N LYS A 111 -8.97 -4.16 22.54
CA LYS A 111 -8.44 -3.46 23.71
C LYS A 111 -7.20 -4.17 24.25
N GLU A 112 -7.22 -5.49 24.24
CA GLU A 112 -6.13 -6.35 24.70
C GLU A 112 -4.84 -6.09 23.90
N LEU A 113 -4.93 -6.05 22.58
CA LEU A 113 -3.76 -5.75 21.73
C LEU A 113 -3.26 -4.32 21.95
N ARG A 114 -4.17 -3.37 22.17
CA ARG A 114 -3.79 -1.99 22.51
C ARG A 114 -3.04 -1.90 23.84
N GLU A 115 -3.41 -2.68 24.82
CA GLU A 115 -2.73 -2.75 26.11
C GLU A 115 -1.37 -3.45 25.99
N GLU A 116 -1.26 -4.50 25.14
CA GLU A 116 -0.04 -5.28 24.91
C GLU A 116 0.99 -4.53 24.04
N PHE A 117 0.55 -4.00 22.90
CA PHE A 117 1.43 -3.37 21.91
C PHE A 117 1.56 -1.84 22.09
N GLY A 118 0.50 -1.19 22.56
CA GLY A 118 0.42 0.26 22.64
C GLY A 118 0.06 0.92 21.29
N GLN A 119 0.71 2.04 20.98
CA GLN A 119 0.48 2.80 19.75
C GLN A 119 1.80 3.17 19.07
N ALA A 120 1.96 2.77 17.82
CA ALA A 120 3.09 3.14 16.98
C ALA A 120 2.74 4.30 16.04
N THR A 121 3.76 4.99 15.55
CA THR A 121 3.64 6.01 14.51
C THR A 121 4.29 5.52 13.22
N PHE A 122 3.50 5.47 12.14
CA PHE A 122 3.96 5.05 10.81
C PHE A 122 4.29 6.27 9.96
N PHE A 123 5.51 6.33 9.45
CA PHE A 123 6.01 7.43 8.62
C PHE A 123 6.07 7.01 7.16
N THR A 124 5.69 7.91 6.26
CA THR A 124 5.82 7.66 4.82
C THR A 124 6.00 8.97 4.06
N ALA A 125 6.57 8.87 2.85
CA ALA A 125 6.58 9.94 1.88
C ALA A 125 5.71 9.56 0.68
N THR A 126 4.95 10.52 0.14
CA THR A 126 4.01 10.28 -0.95
C THR A 126 3.61 11.57 -1.66
N ASP A 127 3.19 11.42 -2.91
CA ASP A 127 2.49 12.46 -3.66
C ASP A 127 0.95 12.27 -3.69
N GLY A 128 0.41 11.21 -3.03
CA GLY A 128 -1.04 10.96 -3.04
C GLY A 128 -1.51 9.62 -2.48
N ASN A 129 -1.98 8.72 -3.34
CA ASN A 129 -2.74 7.52 -2.96
C ASN A 129 -2.01 6.53 -2.04
N HIS A 130 -0.68 6.46 -2.11
CA HIS A 130 0.09 5.60 -1.21
C HIS A 130 -0.02 6.09 0.24
N GLY A 131 0.28 7.37 0.48
CA GLY A 131 0.17 7.93 1.82
C GLY A 131 -1.27 7.93 2.35
N ARG A 132 -2.27 8.19 1.47
CA ARG A 132 -3.67 8.08 1.88
C ARG A 132 -4.01 6.66 2.32
N GLY A 133 -3.54 5.64 1.60
CA GLY A 133 -3.75 4.24 1.96
C GLY A 133 -3.11 3.87 3.31
N ILE A 134 -1.90 4.34 3.58
CA ILE A 134 -1.21 4.12 4.87
C ILE A 134 -1.92 4.88 6.00
N ALA A 135 -2.28 6.15 5.80
CA ALA A 135 -3.01 6.96 6.77
C ALA A 135 -4.34 6.31 7.16
N TRP A 136 -5.12 5.88 6.17
CA TRP A 136 -6.38 5.16 6.39
C TRP A 136 -6.16 3.87 7.20
N ALA A 137 -5.17 3.06 6.80
CA ALA A 137 -4.87 1.81 7.48
C ALA A 137 -4.43 2.03 8.93
N ALA A 138 -3.51 2.96 9.16
CA ALA A 138 -3.07 3.32 10.51
C ALA A 138 -4.24 3.78 11.38
N ASN A 139 -5.08 4.69 10.86
CA ASN A 139 -6.28 5.16 11.57
C ASN A 139 -7.25 4.01 11.91
N LYS A 140 -7.54 3.11 10.95
CA LYS A 140 -8.42 1.95 11.17
C LYS A 140 -7.86 0.95 12.19
N LEU A 141 -6.55 0.82 12.25
CA LEU A 141 -5.85 -0.06 13.19
C LEU A 141 -5.46 0.65 14.50
N GLY A 142 -5.95 1.88 14.73
CA GLY A 142 -5.72 2.64 15.96
C GLY A 142 -4.29 3.13 16.14
N GLN A 143 -3.53 3.22 15.06
CA GLN A 143 -2.15 3.68 15.02
C GLN A 143 -2.07 5.14 14.56
N LYS A 144 -0.91 5.77 14.71
CA LYS A 144 -0.64 7.12 14.18
C LYS A 144 0.02 7.05 12.81
N CYS A 145 -0.14 8.11 12.03
CA CYS A 145 0.52 8.24 10.73
C CYS A 145 1.04 9.66 10.51
N VAL A 146 2.28 9.74 10.01
CA VAL A 146 2.92 10.99 9.57
C VAL A 146 3.28 10.85 8.09
N VAL A 147 2.84 11.81 7.28
CA VAL A 147 3.03 11.79 5.83
C VAL A 147 3.77 13.04 5.38
N ARG A 148 4.90 12.86 4.70
CA ARG A 148 5.68 13.94 4.09
C ARG A 148 5.44 13.92 2.58
N MET A 149 4.95 15.04 2.04
CA MET A 149 4.67 15.20 0.62
C MET A 149 5.72 16.07 -0.04
N PRO A 150 6.18 15.74 -1.26
CA PRO A 150 7.16 16.54 -1.95
C PRO A 150 6.55 17.86 -2.46
N LYS A 151 7.42 18.83 -2.73
CA LYS A 151 7.10 20.07 -3.43
C LYS A 151 6.31 19.81 -4.71
N GLY A 152 5.29 20.61 -4.95
CA GLY A 152 4.40 20.46 -6.11
C GLY A 152 3.20 19.54 -5.87
N SER A 153 3.11 18.88 -4.73
CA SER A 153 1.87 18.17 -4.32
C SER A 153 0.71 19.18 -4.18
N THR A 154 -0.50 18.74 -4.55
CA THR A 154 -1.66 19.63 -4.49
C THR A 154 -2.29 19.65 -3.10
N GLN A 155 -2.87 20.81 -2.74
CA GLN A 155 -3.61 20.99 -1.49
C GLN A 155 -4.74 19.97 -1.33
N THR A 156 -5.47 19.65 -2.41
CA THR A 156 -6.53 18.64 -2.40
C THR A 156 -6.02 17.26 -1.99
N ARG A 157 -4.81 16.86 -2.43
CA ARG A 157 -4.21 15.58 -2.04
C ARG A 157 -3.82 15.58 -0.57
N LEU A 158 -3.24 16.68 -0.07
CA LEU A 158 -2.93 16.86 1.35
C LEU A 158 -4.20 16.71 2.20
N GLU A 159 -5.27 17.42 1.85
CA GLU A 159 -6.54 17.36 2.57
C GLU A 159 -7.16 15.98 2.57
N ASN A 160 -7.06 15.23 1.47
CA ASN A 160 -7.55 13.86 1.39
C ASN A 160 -6.77 12.89 2.28
N ILE A 161 -5.49 13.15 2.53
CA ILE A 161 -4.68 12.38 3.47
C ILE A 161 -4.99 12.81 4.92
N ALA A 162 -5.11 14.11 5.18
CA ALA A 162 -5.43 14.64 6.50
C ALA A 162 -6.80 14.16 7.02
N LYS A 163 -7.79 13.96 6.13
CA LYS A 163 -9.10 13.38 6.46
C LYS A 163 -9.00 11.96 7.05
N GLU A 164 -7.92 11.25 6.77
CA GLU A 164 -7.64 9.92 7.32
C GLU A 164 -6.93 10.00 8.70
N ASN A 165 -7.02 11.14 9.39
CA ASN A 165 -6.46 11.37 10.73
C ASN A 165 -4.91 11.27 10.79
N ALA A 166 -4.23 11.63 9.71
CA ALA A 166 -2.77 11.67 9.65
C ALA A 166 -2.23 13.09 9.82
N THR A 167 -1.04 13.22 10.41
CA THR A 167 -0.25 14.45 10.33
C THR A 167 0.41 14.50 8.96
N VAL A 168 0.07 15.50 8.15
CA VAL A 168 0.56 15.60 6.77
C VAL A 168 1.06 17.01 6.46
N THR A 169 2.19 17.10 5.75
CA THR A 169 2.80 18.37 5.33
C THR A 169 3.32 18.27 3.90
N ILE A 170 3.34 19.39 3.19
CA ILE A 170 4.05 19.54 1.92
C ILE A 170 5.38 20.21 2.23
N GLU A 171 6.48 19.54 1.91
CA GLU A 171 7.83 20.00 2.15
C GLU A 171 8.40 20.69 0.90
N ASP A 172 9.31 21.63 1.08
CA ASP A 172 10.08 22.23 -0.04
C ASP A 172 11.25 21.31 -0.45
N LEU A 173 10.96 20.02 -0.65
CA LEU A 173 11.87 18.93 -0.95
C LEU A 173 11.37 18.12 -2.14
N ASN A 174 12.30 17.46 -2.84
CA ASN A 174 11.94 16.42 -3.82
C ASN A 174 11.45 15.15 -3.13
N TYR A 175 10.94 14.19 -3.90
CA TYR A 175 10.38 12.94 -3.37
C TYR A 175 11.40 12.14 -2.55
N ASP A 176 12.62 11.97 -3.05
CA ASP A 176 13.65 11.16 -2.39
C ASP A 176 14.11 11.80 -1.07
N ASP A 177 14.17 13.13 -1.00
CA ASP A 177 14.48 13.84 0.23
C ASP A 177 13.34 13.72 1.26
N CYS A 178 12.08 13.72 0.83
CA CYS A 178 10.94 13.42 1.70
C CYS A 178 11.01 11.99 2.26
N VAL A 179 11.41 11.00 1.44
CA VAL A 179 11.63 9.61 1.91
C VAL A 179 12.73 9.57 2.97
N ARG A 180 13.86 10.26 2.72
CA ARG A 180 14.96 10.34 3.69
C ARG A 180 14.54 11.06 4.98
N MET A 181 13.71 12.10 4.87
CA MET A 181 13.16 12.82 6.02
C MET A 181 12.25 11.91 6.86
N ALA A 182 11.28 11.25 6.22
CA ALA A 182 10.37 10.31 6.89
C ALA A 182 11.13 9.17 7.60
N ALA A 183 12.22 8.67 6.98
CA ALA A 183 13.07 7.64 7.58
C ALA A 183 13.78 8.14 8.84
N ARG A 184 14.37 9.35 8.80
CA ARG A 184 15.03 9.95 9.97
C ARG A 184 14.04 10.25 11.10
N GLU A 185 12.84 10.73 10.79
CA GLU A 185 11.81 10.99 11.78
C GLU A 185 11.30 9.69 12.44
N ALA A 186 11.22 8.59 11.69
CA ALA A 186 10.86 7.30 12.23
C ALA A 186 11.92 6.72 13.20
N GLU A 187 13.17 7.12 13.04
CA GLU A 187 14.27 6.74 13.95
C GLU A 187 14.31 7.63 15.23
N ASN A 188 13.60 8.77 15.21
CA ASN A 188 13.58 9.70 16.33
C ASN A 188 12.51 9.28 17.36
N THR A 189 12.94 9.04 18.59
CA THR A 189 12.09 8.54 19.70
C THR A 189 11.05 9.55 20.21
N GLU A 190 11.07 10.81 19.77
CA GLU A 190 10.08 11.83 20.14
C GLU A 190 8.64 11.44 19.77
N TYR A 191 8.47 10.58 18.75
CA TYR A 191 7.17 10.08 18.29
C TYR A 191 6.81 8.70 18.88
N GLY A 192 7.57 8.17 19.83
CA GLY A 192 7.43 6.81 20.33
C GLY A 192 8.02 5.77 19.38
N ALA A 193 7.44 4.56 19.32
CA ALA A 193 7.85 3.54 18.36
C ALA A 193 7.52 4.00 16.93
N GLY A 194 8.53 4.47 16.20
CA GLY A 194 8.38 4.94 14.82
C GLY A 194 8.78 3.87 13.81
N TYR A 195 8.06 3.79 12.70
CA TYR A 195 8.37 2.90 11.58
C TYR A 195 8.23 3.58 10.23
N CYS A 196 9.30 3.55 9.42
CA CYS A 196 9.26 4.10 8.07
C CYS A 196 8.78 3.05 7.05
N MET A 197 7.63 3.31 6.43
CA MET A 197 7.00 2.43 5.43
C MET A 197 7.73 2.37 4.08
N GLY A 198 8.78 3.15 3.89
CA GLY A 198 9.61 3.15 2.67
C GLY A 198 10.82 2.22 2.71
N ARG A 199 11.02 1.45 3.78
CA ARG A 199 12.15 0.51 3.95
C ARG A 199 11.77 -0.96 3.74
N LEU A 200 10.58 -1.25 3.18
CA LEU A 200 10.13 -2.61 2.83
C LEU A 200 10.59 -2.99 1.44
#